data_76459162f450b0116a9e6cab804fd1c1
#
_entry.id   76459162f450b0116a9e6cab804fd1c1
#
_cell.length_a   1.000
_cell.length_b   1.000
_cell.length_c   1.000
_cell.angle_alpha   90.00
_cell.angle_beta   90.00
_cell.angle_gamma   90.00
#
_symmetry.space_group_name_H-M   'P 1'
#
loop_
_entity.id
_entity.type
_entity.pdbx_description
1 polymer ?
#
loop_
_entity_poly.entity_id
_entity_poly.type
_entity_poly.pdbx_seq_one_letter_code
_entity_poly.pdbx_strand_id
1 'polypeptide(L)'
;MSVQMNIKQQPVIRRGCLTIDSQRYTVVLAGEEIDLYPKEFDVLYLLAQYPGWVLSPEQIYGAVWKECVAGCEHVVYNVICQLRKKLKNPDLIQTVVGRGYRFVE
;
A
#
# COMPACT_ATOMS: atom_id res chain seq x y z
N MET A 1 -33.56 -0.08 -1.08
CA MET A 1 -32.61 -1.07 -1.52
C MET A 1 -31.42 -1.08 -0.58
N SER A 2 -31.04 -2.19 -0.26
CA SER A 2 -29.88 -2.27 0.58
C SER A 2 -28.63 -2.23 -0.27
N VAL A 3 -27.67 -1.55 0.27
CA VAL A 3 -26.35 -1.60 -0.33
C VAL A 3 -25.78 -2.99 -0.10
N GLN A 4 -25.36 -3.58 -1.16
CA GLN A 4 -24.69 -4.85 -1.03
C GLN A 4 -23.27 -4.63 -0.65
N MET A 5 -22.99 -4.81 0.61
CA MET A 5 -21.61 -4.75 1.06
C MET A 5 -20.94 -6.05 0.64
N ASN A 6 -19.86 -5.92 -0.06
CA ASN A 6 -19.11 -7.09 -0.43
C ASN A 6 -18.23 -7.51 0.72
N ILE A 7 -18.79 -8.34 1.58
CA ILE A 7 -18.08 -8.75 2.78
C ILE A 7 -17.07 -9.84 2.56
N LYS A 8 -16.93 -10.30 1.32
CA LYS A 8 -15.88 -11.27 1.02
C LYS A 8 -14.51 -10.65 1.08
N GLN A 9 -14.43 -9.35 0.80
CA GLN A 9 -13.18 -8.64 0.90
C GLN A 9 -13.01 -8.14 2.31
N GLN A 10 -11.81 -8.28 2.81
CA GLN A 10 -11.51 -7.79 4.14
C GLN A 10 -11.16 -6.31 4.05
N PRO A 11 -11.98 -5.41 4.58
CA PRO A 11 -11.63 -4.00 4.57
C PRO A 11 -10.47 -3.70 5.50
N VAL A 12 -10.22 -4.58 6.46
CA VAL A 12 -9.14 -4.40 7.43
C VAL A 12 -8.08 -5.45 7.19
N ILE A 13 -6.86 -5.01 7.02
CA ILE A 13 -5.72 -5.88 6.85
C ILE A 13 -4.82 -5.73 8.06
N ARG A 14 -4.46 -6.87 8.66
CA ARG A 14 -3.53 -6.90 9.78
C ARG A 14 -2.29 -7.66 9.37
N ARG A 15 -1.14 -7.00 9.52
CA ARG A 15 0.16 -7.59 9.21
C ARG A 15 1.11 -7.23 10.34
N GLY A 16 1.40 -8.18 11.21
CA GLY A 16 2.21 -7.88 12.38
C GLY A 16 1.57 -6.80 13.22
N CYS A 17 2.28 -5.72 13.48
CA CYS A 17 1.77 -4.59 14.26
C CYS A 17 1.04 -3.56 13.42
N LEU A 18 0.87 -3.83 12.13
CA LEU A 18 0.26 -2.88 11.21
C LEU A 18 -1.19 -3.27 10.96
N THR A 19 -2.08 -2.30 11.09
CA THR A 19 -3.49 -2.46 10.77
C THR A 19 -3.90 -1.41 9.78
N ILE A 20 -4.46 -1.83 8.65
CA ILE A 20 -4.91 -0.93 7.59
C ILE A 20 -6.40 -1.13 7.42
N ASP A 21 -7.17 -0.06 7.59
CA ASP A 21 -8.62 -0.13 7.47
C ASP A 21 -9.04 0.70 6.26
N SER A 22 -9.45 0.00 5.20
CA SER A 22 -9.79 0.67 3.95
C SER A 22 -11.15 1.35 4.01
N GLN A 23 -12.02 0.97 4.92
CA GLN A 23 -13.28 1.65 5.07
C GLN A 23 -13.14 2.98 5.78
N ARG A 24 -12.22 3.06 6.72
CA ARG A 24 -11.97 4.27 7.48
C ARG A 24 -10.78 5.05 6.97
N TYR A 25 -10.04 4.47 6.04
CA TYR A 25 -8.80 5.05 5.52
C TYR A 25 -7.82 5.37 6.63
N THR A 26 -7.70 4.45 7.58
CA THR A 26 -6.79 4.63 8.71
C THR A 26 -5.71 3.57 8.69
N VAL A 27 -4.55 3.95 9.20
CA VAL A 27 -3.41 3.07 9.34
C VAL A 27 -2.90 3.21 10.77
N VAL A 28 -2.75 2.08 11.45
CA VAL A 28 -2.22 2.06 12.80
C VAL A 28 -1.02 1.14 12.83
N LEU A 29 0.09 1.64 13.33
CA LEU A 29 1.31 0.85 13.45
C LEU A 29 1.77 0.89 14.91
N ALA A 30 1.83 -0.29 15.52
CA ALA A 30 2.25 -0.42 16.91
C ALA A 30 1.46 0.50 17.83
N GLY A 31 0.16 0.60 17.59
CA GLY A 31 -0.73 1.40 18.42
C GLY A 31 -0.80 2.87 18.08
N GLU A 32 -0.02 3.31 17.10
CA GLU A 32 0.05 4.72 16.72
C GLU A 32 -0.59 4.92 15.36
N GLU A 33 -1.51 5.87 15.26
CA GLU A 33 -2.14 6.16 13.98
C GLU A 33 -1.19 6.96 13.11
N ILE A 34 -1.11 6.55 11.83
CA ILE A 34 -0.20 7.17 10.87
C ILE A 34 -1.04 7.91 9.84
N ASP A 35 -0.73 9.19 9.62
CA ASP A 35 -1.42 10.00 8.63
C ASP A 35 -0.77 9.81 7.27
N LEU A 36 -1.57 9.35 6.31
CA LEU A 36 -1.10 9.14 4.94
C LEU A 36 -1.97 9.94 3.98
N TYR A 37 -1.34 10.43 2.91
CA TYR A 37 -2.10 10.96 1.79
C TYR A 37 -2.80 9.82 1.04
N PRO A 38 -3.88 10.13 0.31
CA PRO A 38 -4.67 9.07 -0.33
C PRO A 38 -3.86 8.10 -1.20
N LYS A 39 -2.93 8.60 -1.99
CA LYS A 39 -2.14 7.70 -2.85
C LYS A 39 -1.16 6.88 -2.05
N GLU A 40 -0.64 7.43 -0.97
CA GLU A 40 0.22 6.67 -0.06
C GLU A 40 -0.56 5.53 0.58
N PHE A 41 -1.77 5.83 1.03
CA PHE A 41 -2.63 4.82 1.60
C PHE A 41 -2.93 3.72 0.57
N ASP A 42 -3.32 4.12 -0.63
CA ASP A 42 -3.71 3.17 -1.66
C ASP A 42 -2.56 2.24 -2.04
N VAL A 43 -1.35 2.78 -2.14
CA VAL A 43 -0.17 1.96 -2.46
C VAL A 43 0.12 0.98 -1.32
N LEU A 44 0.08 1.46 -0.09
CA LEU A 44 0.32 0.59 1.07
C LEU A 44 -0.73 -0.52 1.13
N TYR A 45 -1.98 -0.17 0.95
CA TYR A 45 -3.07 -1.13 1.00
C TYR A 45 -2.88 -2.21 -0.08
N LEU A 46 -2.53 -1.77 -1.29
CA LEU A 46 -2.30 -2.72 -2.39
C LEU A 46 -1.18 -3.68 -2.04
N LEU A 47 -0.05 -3.17 -1.58
CA LEU A 47 1.10 -4.03 -1.26
C LEU A 47 0.78 -4.98 -0.13
N ALA A 48 0.07 -4.50 0.89
CA ALA A 48 -0.26 -5.32 2.05
C ALA A 48 -1.29 -6.40 1.74
N GLN A 49 -2.07 -6.22 0.68
CA GLN A 49 -3.00 -7.26 0.24
C GLN A 49 -2.27 -8.48 -0.32
N TYR A 50 -1.08 -8.28 -0.84
CA TYR A 50 -0.30 -9.34 -1.48
C TYR A 50 1.08 -9.43 -0.84
N PRO A 51 1.12 -9.81 0.45
CA PRO A 51 2.41 -9.82 1.15
C PRO A 51 3.38 -10.80 0.48
N GLY A 52 4.60 -10.34 0.31
CA GLY A 52 5.62 -11.15 -0.35
C GLY A 52 5.61 -11.10 -1.86
N TRP A 53 4.55 -10.60 -2.46
CA TRP A 53 4.49 -10.48 -3.92
C TRP A 53 5.29 -9.27 -4.37
N VAL A 54 6.07 -9.46 -5.40
CA VAL A 54 6.82 -8.35 -6.01
C VAL A 54 5.93 -7.73 -7.08
N LEU A 55 5.55 -6.49 -6.86
CA LEU A 55 4.73 -5.74 -7.80
C LEU A 55 5.59 -4.71 -8.50
N SER A 56 5.51 -4.66 -9.82
CA SER A 56 6.27 -3.71 -10.58
C SER A 56 5.71 -2.30 -10.42
N PRO A 57 6.51 -1.27 -10.70
CA PRO A 57 5.98 0.09 -10.66
C PRO A 57 4.77 0.26 -11.57
N GLU A 58 4.80 -0.38 -12.73
CA GLU A 58 3.69 -0.30 -13.67
C GLU A 58 2.43 -0.94 -13.11
N GLN A 59 2.57 -2.08 -12.43
CA GLN A 59 1.43 -2.73 -11.79
C GLN A 59 0.86 -1.87 -10.68
N ILE A 60 1.73 -1.28 -9.88
CA ILE A 60 1.29 -0.41 -8.78
C ILE A 60 0.60 0.83 -9.34
N TYR A 61 1.22 1.46 -10.33
CA TYR A 61 0.65 2.67 -10.91
C TYR A 61 -0.70 2.39 -11.56
N GLY A 62 -0.78 1.30 -12.32
CA GLY A 62 -2.02 0.94 -12.98
C GLY A 62 -3.14 0.65 -12.01
N ALA A 63 -2.83 -0.02 -10.89
CA ALA A 63 -3.85 -0.36 -9.91
C ALA A 63 -4.32 0.85 -9.11
N VAL A 64 -3.40 1.75 -8.75
CA VAL A 64 -3.70 2.86 -7.85
C VAL A 64 -4.13 4.12 -8.62
N TRP A 65 -3.39 4.47 -9.67
CA TRP A 65 -3.72 5.66 -10.47
C TRP A 65 -4.66 5.33 -11.61
N LYS A 66 -4.81 4.05 -11.93
CA LYS A 66 -5.74 3.57 -12.97
C LYS A 66 -5.38 4.15 -14.34
N GLU A 67 -4.11 4.33 -14.57
CA GLU A 67 -3.58 4.81 -15.82
C GLU A 67 -2.37 3.97 -16.20
N CYS A 68 -1.98 4.07 -17.46
CA CYS A 68 -0.80 3.39 -17.93
C CYS A 68 0.06 4.42 -18.64
N VAL A 69 1.04 4.95 -17.93
CA VAL A 69 1.86 6.05 -18.43
C VAL A 69 3.33 5.68 -18.32
N ALA A 70 4.07 5.98 -19.36
CA ALA A 70 5.52 5.78 -19.33
C ALA A 70 6.15 6.70 -18.27
N GLY A 71 7.16 6.19 -17.58
CA GLY A 71 7.85 6.99 -16.57
C GLY A 71 7.19 6.97 -15.21
N CYS A 72 6.20 6.10 -15.01
CA CYS A 72 5.50 6.02 -13.74
C CYS A 72 6.38 5.55 -12.59
N GLU A 73 7.52 4.95 -12.90
CA GLU A 73 8.43 4.46 -11.87
C GLU A 73 8.83 5.54 -10.88
N HIS A 74 9.04 6.74 -11.40
CA HIS A 74 9.48 7.85 -10.56
C HIS A 74 8.39 8.25 -9.55
N VAL A 75 7.15 8.29 -10.02
CA VAL A 75 6.03 8.64 -9.17
C VAL A 75 5.84 7.60 -8.08
N VAL A 76 5.88 6.33 -8.45
CA VAL A 76 5.74 5.24 -7.48
C VAL A 76 6.89 5.27 -6.48
N TYR A 77 8.11 5.47 -6.96
CA TYR A 77 9.26 5.53 -6.07
C TYR A 77 9.10 6.63 -5.02
N ASN A 78 8.61 7.80 -5.43
CA ASN A 78 8.41 8.90 -4.48
C ASN A 78 7.40 8.53 -3.40
N VAL A 79 6.32 7.87 -3.78
CA VAL A 79 5.31 7.42 -2.81
C VAL A 79 5.91 6.40 -1.86
N ILE A 80 6.69 5.47 -2.37
CA ILE A 80 7.35 4.47 -1.52
C ILE A 80 8.28 5.15 -0.51
N CYS A 81 9.03 6.15 -0.94
CA CYS A 81 9.91 6.87 -0.04
C CYS A 81 9.14 7.56 1.08
N GLN A 82 8.01 8.17 0.75
CA GLN A 82 7.19 8.84 1.75
C GLN A 82 6.58 7.83 2.72
N LEU A 83 6.13 6.70 2.19
CA LEU A 83 5.59 5.64 3.05
C LEU A 83 6.63 5.15 4.04
N ARG A 84 7.85 4.93 3.58
CA ARG A 84 8.91 4.45 4.48
C ARG A 84 9.20 5.44 5.59
N LYS A 85 9.18 6.73 5.26
CA LYS A 85 9.39 7.76 6.25
C LYS A 85 8.28 7.80 7.27
N LYS A 86 7.04 7.79 6.81
CA LYS A 86 5.89 7.94 7.68
C LYS A 86 5.67 6.73 8.56
N LEU A 87 5.93 5.55 8.03
CA LEU A 87 5.80 4.32 8.79
C LEU A 87 6.95 4.14 9.78
N LYS A 88 8.03 4.88 9.60
CA LYS A 88 9.21 4.80 10.48
C LYS A 88 9.78 3.39 10.54
N ASN A 89 9.51 2.60 9.51
CA ASN A 89 10.00 1.24 9.41
C ASN A 89 10.24 0.94 7.95
N PRO A 90 11.44 1.25 7.44
CA PRO A 90 11.71 1.06 6.01
C PRO A 90 11.70 -0.40 5.59
N ASP A 91 11.80 -1.32 6.55
CA ASP A 91 11.84 -2.74 6.22
C ASP A 91 10.49 -3.32 5.85
N LEU A 92 9.39 -2.58 6.12
CA LEU A 92 8.07 -3.08 5.75
C LEU A 92 7.87 -3.16 4.26
N ILE A 93 8.53 -2.30 3.50
CA ILE A 93 8.45 -2.31 2.04
C ILE A 93 9.85 -2.51 1.50
N GLN A 94 10.06 -3.63 0.85
CA GLN A 94 11.37 -3.98 0.32
C GLN A 94 11.43 -3.67 -1.17
N THR A 95 12.53 -3.06 -1.59
CA THR A 95 12.81 -2.88 -3.01
C THR A 95 13.46 -4.14 -3.54
N VAL A 96 12.90 -4.67 -4.62
CA VAL A 96 13.53 -5.78 -5.35
C VAL A 96 14.11 -5.17 -6.60
N VAL A 97 15.41 -5.02 -6.63
CA VAL A 97 16.13 -4.27 -7.66
C VAL A 97 15.79 -4.80 -9.04
N GLY A 98 15.41 -3.87 -9.93
CA GLY A 98 15.06 -4.22 -11.30
C GLY A 98 13.71 -4.87 -11.47
N ARG A 99 12.95 -5.06 -10.37
CA ARG A 99 11.65 -5.75 -10.43
C ARG A 99 10.52 -4.94 -9.86
N GLY A 100 10.69 -4.36 -8.67
CA GLY A 100 9.64 -3.58 -8.04
C GLY A 100 9.72 -3.59 -6.53
N TYR A 101 8.56 -3.69 -5.91
CA TYR A 101 8.46 -3.58 -4.46
C TYR A 101 7.58 -4.67 -3.91
N ARG A 102 7.82 -5.03 -2.65
CA ARG A 102 6.97 -6.01 -1.99
C ARG A 102 6.81 -5.65 -0.52
N PHE A 103 5.68 -6.05 0.03
CA PHE A 103 5.41 -5.87 1.45
C PHE A 103 5.99 -7.05 2.22
N VAL A 104 6.69 -6.76 3.28
CA VAL A 104 7.34 -7.78 4.11
C VAL A 104 6.61 -7.84 5.44
N GLU A 105 6.09 -9.02 5.76
CA GLU A 105 5.45 -9.22 7.06
C GLU A 105 6.46 -9.35 8.17
#